data_3461476318267012056bdd0c53ae78a3
#
_entry.id   3461476318267012056bdd0c53ae78a3
#
_cell.length_a   1.000
_cell.length_b   1.000
_cell.length_c   1.000
_cell.angle_alpha   90.00
_cell.angle_beta   90.00
_cell.angle_gamma   90.00
#
_symmetry.space_group_name_H-M   'P 1'
#
loop_
_entity.id
_entity.type
_entity.pdbx_description
1 polymer ?
#
loop_
_entity_poly.entity_id
_entity_poly.type
_entity_poly.pdbx_seq_one_letter_code
_entity_poly.pdbx_strand_id
1 'polypeptide(L)'
;MWFKRRLALLFITVLSAILLTGTAQAADSAPDELTQSSNTLFILLGAVMILAMHGGFAFLEVGSVRRKNQVNALNKIICEWGFSTIIYFLIGYPIARGVSFLVPVETLAADHGFAYVKFFLLLGFAACIPAIISGGVAERSKFWTNALAGSIFVGLVYPLIEGSLWGRFSDTLAGATGWLATTFGAPFHDYAGSVVVHAVGGWLALPAIMLLGARLKRYETNSIKVSSIPFLALGSWTLIVGWFGFNVMSAGSIEAISGLVAINSLMAMVGGTITAMLVSKNDAGFVHNGALAGLVAVCAGSDLYHPVSALVVGVVAGGLFVFLFETETVKWQVDDVLGVWPLHGVCGAWGGIAAGIFGQSALGGVGGVSFFSQLIVTGAV
;
A
#
# COMPACT_ATOMS: atom_id res chain seq x y z
N MET A 1 12.61 -34.51 -8.46
CA MET A 1 13.86 -34.01 -9.06
C MET A 1 13.67 -33.09 -10.26
N TRP A 2 12.74 -33.34 -11.15
CA TRP A 2 12.46 -32.57 -12.38
C TRP A 2 11.94 -31.14 -12.10
N PHE A 3 11.06 -30.97 -11.13
CA PHE A 3 10.49 -29.66 -10.75
C PHE A 3 11.54 -28.70 -10.14
N LYS A 4 12.46 -29.22 -9.31
CA LYS A 4 13.55 -28.43 -8.73
C LYS A 4 14.56 -27.91 -9.77
N ARG A 5 14.82 -28.70 -10.84
CA ARG A 5 15.71 -28.27 -11.94
C ARG A 5 15.10 -27.18 -12.81
N ARG A 6 13.77 -27.23 -13.08
CA ARG A 6 13.08 -26.18 -13.85
C ARG A 6 12.95 -24.88 -13.07
N LEU A 7 12.72 -24.95 -11.75
CA LEU A 7 12.67 -23.76 -10.89
C LEU A 7 14.05 -23.07 -10.84
N ALA A 8 15.13 -23.84 -10.74
CA ALA A 8 16.51 -23.32 -10.76
C ALA A 8 16.87 -22.67 -12.11
N LEU A 9 16.46 -23.28 -13.23
CA LEU A 9 16.67 -22.71 -14.57
C LEU A 9 15.86 -21.42 -14.75
N LEU A 10 14.61 -21.35 -14.31
CA LEU A 10 13.80 -20.14 -14.35
C LEU A 10 14.45 -19.01 -13.53
N PHE A 11 14.97 -19.36 -12.35
CA PHE A 11 15.65 -18.42 -11.46
C PHE A 11 16.95 -17.87 -12.09
N ILE A 12 17.73 -18.73 -12.76
CA ILE A 12 18.97 -18.34 -13.45
C ILE A 12 18.65 -17.50 -14.69
N THR A 13 17.60 -17.81 -15.46
CA THR A 13 17.21 -17.05 -16.66
C THR A 13 16.67 -15.66 -16.30
N VAL A 14 15.90 -15.54 -15.22
CA VAL A 14 15.43 -14.25 -14.70
C VAL A 14 16.60 -13.44 -14.15
N LEU A 15 17.54 -14.07 -13.45
CA LEU A 15 18.74 -13.40 -12.92
C LEU A 15 19.66 -12.89 -14.05
N SER A 16 19.82 -13.65 -15.14
CA SER A 16 20.64 -13.23 -16.30
C SER A 16 19.97 -12.12 -17.12
N ALA A 17 18.65 -12.07 -17.20
CA ALA A 17 17.94 -10.97 -17.87
C ALA A 17 18.03 -9.64 -17.09
N ILE A 18 18.17 -9.70 -15.76
CA ILE A 18 18.31 -8.54 -14.88
C ILE A 18 19.70 -7.89 -15.01
N LEU A 19 20.72 -8.66 -15.35
CA LEU A 19 22.12 -8.20 -15.40
C LEU A 19 22.51 -7.40 -16.67
N LEU A 20 21.61 -7.25 -17.65
CA LEU A 20 21.97 -6.74 -18.99
C LEU A 20 21.42 -5.36 -19.37
N THR A 21 20.85 -4.55 -18.46
CA THR A 21 20.32 -3.22 -18.86
C THR A 21 20.74 -2.10 -17.92
N GLY A 22 21.93 -1.56 -18.14
CA GLY A 22 22.29 -0.23 -17.66
C GLY A 22 22.19 0.77 -18.81
N THR A 23 21.26 1.72 -18.76
CA THR A 23 21.25 2.90 -19.62
C THR A 23 21.36 4.15 -18.78
N ALA A 24 22.33 5.00 -19.14
CA ALA A 24 22.55 6.30 -18.52
C ALA A 24 21.40 7.25 -18.80
N GLN A 25 20.94 7.95 -17.79
CA GLN A 25 19.93 9.00 -17.87
C GLN A 25 20.62 10.36 -17.99
N ALA A 26 20.13 11.22 -18.89
CA ALA A 26 20.69 12.53 -19.16
C ALA A 26 20.61 13.46 -17.95
N ALA A 27 21.63 14.28 -17.76
CA ALA A 27 21.76 15.23 -16.68
C ALA A 27 20.84 16.45 -16.91
N ASP A 28 19.76 16.53 -16.13
CA ASP A 28 19.20 17.84 -15.73
C ASP A 28 20.19 18.50 -14.75
N SER A 29 20.26 19.82 -14.72
CA SER A 29 21.15 20.57 -13.84
C SER A 29 20.98 20.06 -12.40
N ALA A 30 22.03 19.46 -11.84
CA ALA A 30 21.98 18.85 -10.52
C ALA A 30 21.48 19.86 -9.48
N PRO A 31 20.53 19.50 -8.60
CA PRO A 31 20.17 20.31 -7.45
C PRO A 31 21.41 20.67 -6.65
N ASP A 32 21.41 21.80 -5.98
CA ASP A 32 22.52 22.14 -5.09
C ASP A 32 22.67 21.08 -3.98
N GLU A 33 23.85 20.99 -3.39
CA GLU A 33 24.20 19.98 -2.37
C GLU A 33 23.23 20.01 -1.16
N LEU A 34 22.78 21.20 -0.77
CA LEU A 34 21.84 21.38 0.34
C LEU A 34 20.45 20.82 0.00
N THR A 35 19.94 21.10 -1.20
CA THR A 35 18.65 20.59 -1.69
C THR A 35 18.69 19.07 -1.77
N GLN A 36 19.77 18.48 -2.30
CA GLN A 36 19.92 17.03 -2.39
C GLN A 36 19.95 16.35 -1.01
N SER A 37 20.74 16.91 -0.08
CA SER A 37 20.83 16.41 1.30
C SER A 37 19.50 16.53 2.03
N SER A 38 18.79 17.63 1.84
CA SER A 38 17.47 17.88 2.44
C SER A 38 16.42 16.89 1.91
N ASN A 39 16.40 16.62 0.60
CA ASN A 39 15.50 15.66 -0.01
C ASN A 39 15.81 14.23 0.46
N THR A 40 17.09 13.88 0.59
CA THR A 40 17.50 12.57 1.13
C THR A 40 17.00 12.39 2.57
N LEU A 41 17.18 13.40 3.43
CA LEU A 41 16.67 13.37 4.81
C LEU A 41 15.15 13.30 4.86
N PHE A 42 14.44 14.06 4.01
CA PHE A 42 12.99 14.07 3.93
C PHE A 42 12.44 12.66 3.61
N ILE A 43 12.99 12.01 2.58
CA ILE A 43 12.56 10.65 2.22
C ILE A 43 12.97 9.62 3.27
N LEU A 44 14.15 9.76 3.90
CA LEU A 44 14.58 8.88 4.99
C LEU A 44 13.62 8.92 6.18
N LEU A 45 13.16 10.10 6.58
CA LEU A 45 12.15 10.25 7.64
C LEU A 45 10.86 9.52 7.26
N GLY A 46 10.40 9.65 6.00
CA GLY A 46 9.25 8.90 5.50
C GLY A 46 9.45 7.39 5.57
N ALA A 47 10.59 6.90 5.11
CA ALA A 47 10.92 5.48 5.16
C ALA A 47 10.92 4.91 6.58
N VAL A 48 11.48 5.65 7.56
CA VAL A 48 11.47 5.28 8.98
C VAL A 48 10.05 5.29 9.54
N MET A 49 9.21 6.27 9.18
CA MET A 49 7.80 6.30 9.59
C MET A 49 7.03 5.10 9.02
N ILE A 50 7.28 4.70 7.78
CA ILE A 50 6.65 3.52 7.17
C ILE A 50 7.16 2.22 7.81
N LEU A 51 8.44 2.15 8.19
CA LEU A 51 8.93 1.02 8.98
C LEU A 51 8.19 0.91 10.33
N ALA A 52 7.98 2.04 11.02
CA ALA A 52 7.18 2.06 12.24
C ALA A 52 5.71 1.65 11.98
N MET A 53 5.15 2.02 10.82
CA MET A 53 3.82 1.60 10.37
C MET A 53 3.68 0.07 10.32
N HIS A 54 4.73 -0.67 9.94
CA HIS A 54 4.72 -2.13 9.98
C HIS A 54 4.60 -2.69 11.40
N GLY A 55 5.16 -2.00 12.40
CA GLY A 55 4.85 -2.25 13.81
C GLY A 55 3.36 -2.06 14.12
N GLY A 56 2.74 -1.06 13.49
CA GLY A 56 1.30 -0.81 13.58
C GLY A 56 0.47 -1.97 13.04
N PHE A 57 0.79 -2.56 11.89
CA PHE A 57 0.15 -3.79 11.39
C PHE A 57 0.27 -4.93 12.40
N ALA A 58 1.45 -5.12 13.00
CA ALA A 58 1.66 -6.16 13.99
C ALA A 58 0.74 -5.99 15.21
N PHE A 59 0.63 -4.79 15.77
CA PHE A 59 -0.23 -4.53 16.92
C PHE A 59 -1.72 -4.55 16.59
N LEU A 60 -2.12 -4.09 15.40
CA LEU A 60 -3.50 -4.19 14.92
C LEU A 60 -3.92 -5.66 14.80
N GLU A 61 -3.08 -6.50 14.21
CA GLU A 61 -3.31 -7.95 14.09
C GLU A 61 -3.33 -8.62 15.47
N VAL A 62 -2.37 -8.32 16.35
CA VAL A 62 -2.30 -8.84 17.72
C VAL A 62 -3.56 -8.52 18.52
N GLY A 63 -4.09 -7.30 18.39
CA GLY A 63 -5.33 -6.90 19.02
C GLY A 63 -6.54 -7.69 18.52
N SER A 64 -6.54 -8.08 17.25
CA SER A 64 -7.67 -8.71 16.56
C SER A 64 -7.71 -10.24 16.68
N VAL A 65 -6.54 -10.92 16.74
CA VAL A 65 -6.45 -12.38 16.84
C VAL A 65 -6.68 -12.88 18.27
N ARG A 66 -7.03 -14.17 18.43
CA ARG A 66 -7.12 -14.81 19.75
C ARG A 66 -5.77 -14.79 20.46
N ARG A 67 -5.77 -14.66 21.80
CA ARG A 67 -4.57 -14.56 22.64
C ARG A 67 -3.52 -15.62 22.32
N LYS A 68 -3.91 -16.86 22.04
CA LYS A 68 -2.98 -17.97 21.72
C LYS A 68 -2.21 -17.77 20.42
N ASN A 69 -2.66 -16.86 19.55
CA ASN A 69 -2.07 -16.59 18.23
C ASN A 69 -1.29 -15.26 18.18
N GLN A 70 -1.27 -14.47 19.27
CA GLN A 70 -0.63 -13.16 19.32
C GLN A 70 0.88 -13.21 19.03
N VAL A 71 1.60 -14.19 19.61
CA VAL A 71 3.05 -14.36 19.34
C VAL A 71 3.30 -14.69 17.87
N ASN A 72 2.45 -15.51 17.26
CA ASN A 72 2.57 -15.81 15.82
C ASN A 72 2.33 -14.58 14.96
N ALA A 73 1.36 -13.73 15.30
CA ALA A 73 1.08 -12.49 14.59
C ALA A 73 2.29 -11.54 14.63
N LEU A 74 2.88 -11.31 15.81
CA LEU A 74 4.09 -10.48 15.95
C LEU A 74 5.25 -10.98 15.11
N ASN A 75 5.58 -12.29 15.27
CA ASN A 75 6.72 -12.88 14.56
C ASN A 75 6.49 -12.90 13.04
N LYS A 76 5.25 -13.14 12.60
CA LYS A 76 4.90 -13.17 11.18
C LYS A 76 5.18 -11.83 10.51
N ILE A 77 4.69 -10.73 11.04
CA ILE A 77 4.85 -9.40 10.43
C ILE A 77 6.32 -8.97 10.34
N ILE A 78 7.12 -9.17 11.39
CA ILE A 78 8.54 -8.80 11.31
C ILE A 78 9.34 -9.69 10.37
N CYS A 79 9.00 -10.99 10.28
CA CYS A 79 9.63 -11.89 9.31
C CYS A 79 9.21 -11.57 7.87
N GLU A 80 7.95 -11.23 7.63
CA GLU A 80 7.46 -10.78 6.32
C GLU A 80 8.19 -9.52 5.85
N TRP A 81 8.44 -8.56 6.76
CA TRP A 81 9.30 -7.42 6.45
C TRP A 81 10.70 -7.85 6.00
N GLY A 82 11.32 -8.79 6.73
CA GLY A 82 12.65 -9.32 6.38
C GLY A 82 12.67 -10.01 5.02
N PHE A 83 11.73 -10.90 4.73
CA PHE A 83 11.60 -11.56 3.43
C PHE A 83 11.31 -10.54 2.32
N SER A 84 10.40 -9.61 2.54
CA SER A 84 10.07 -8.53 1.60
C SER A 84 11.30 -7.70 1.26
N THR A 85 12.10 -7.33 2.27
CA THR A 85 13.32 -6.56 2.07
C THR A 85 14.29 -7.28 1.12
N ILE A 86 14.58 -8.55 1.39
CA ILE A 86 15.55 -9.31 0.58
C ILE A 86 15.02 -9.50 -0.85
N ILE A 87 13.77 -9.91 -0.99
CA ILE A 87 13.19 -10.23 -2.30
C ILE A 87 12.98 -8.95 -3.13
N TYR A 88 12.52 -7.87 -2.51
CA TYR A 88 12.35 -6.60 -3.23
C TYR A 88 13.69 -6.01 -3.64
N PHE A 89 14.70 -6.09 -2.78
CA PHE A 89 16.07 -5.64 -3.09
C PHE A 89 16.68 -6.37 -4.29
N LEU A 90 16.56 -7.70 -4.30
CA LEU A 90 17.23 -8.53 -5.31
C LEU A 90 16.44 -8.66 -6.61
N ILE A 91 15.10 -8.62 -6.55
CA ILE A 91 14.22 -8.98 -7.67
C ILE A 91 13.19 -7.89 -7.95
N GLY A 92 12.38 -7.52 -6.96
CA GLY A 92 11.22 -6.66 -7.16
C GLY A 92 11.59 -5.25 -7.63
N TYR A 93 12.52 -4.59 -6.97
CA TYR A 93 12.95 -3.24 -7.33
C TYR A 93 13.60 -3.17 -8.72
N PRO A 94 14.50 -4.09 -9.09
CA PRO A 94 14.99 -4.19 -10.49
C PRO A 94 13.87 -4.36 -11.52
N ILE A 95 12.84 -5.15 -11.24
CA ILE A 95 11.69 -5.29 -12.15
C ILE A 95 10.93 -3.96 -12.26
N ALA A 96 10.54 -3.36 -11.12
CA ALA A 96 9.71 -2.16 -11.10
C ALA A 96 10.42 -0.90 -11.62
N ARG A 97 11.71 -0.73 -11.28
CA ARG A 97 12.46 0.52 -11.52
C ARG A 97 13.60 0.39 -12.51
N GLY A 98 14.00 -0.82 -12.89
CA GLY A 98 15.17 -1.03 -13.74
C GLY A 98 16.51 -0.76 -13.06
N VAL A 99 16.54 -0.64 -11.73
CA VAL A 99 17.73 -0.33 -10.94
C VAL A 99 18.14 -1.55 -10.12
N SER A 100 19.42 -1.93 -10.20
CA SER A 100 19.99 -3.00 -9.39
C SER A 100 21.00 -2.40 -8.41
N PHE A 101 20.99 -2.91 -7.18
CA PHE A 101 21.97 -2.56 -6.16
C PHE A 101 23.17 -3.55 -6.10
N LEU A 102 23.24 -4.48 -7.05
CA LEU A 102 24.38 -5.38 -7.20
C LEU A 102 25.51 -4.71 -8.01
N VAL A 103 25.95 -3.56 -7.55
CA VAL A 103 27.00 -2.72 -8.14
C VAL A 103 27.96 -2.27 -7.03
N PRO A 104 29.17 -1.74 -7.37
CA PRO A 104 30.12 -1.26 -6.36
C PRO A 104 29.54 -0.20 -5.43
N VAL A 105 29.95 -0.20 -4.18
CA VAL A 105 29.41 0.69 -3.13
C VAL A 105 29.68 2.17 -3.45
N GLU A 106 30.75 2.49 -4.15
CA GLU A 106 31.07 3.85 -4.59
C GLU A 106 29.98 4.42 -5.52
N THR A 107 29.46 3.57 -6.43
CA THR A 107 28.33 3.95 -7.29
C THR A 107 27.06 4.17 -6.49
N LEU A 108 26.83 3.35 -5.47
CA LEU A 108 25.64 3.41 -4.63
C LEU A 108 25.67 4.56 -3.65
N ALA A 109 26.85 5.01 -3.23
CA ALA A 109 27.02 6.13 -2.31
C ALA A 109 26.98 7.52 -3.00
N ALA A 110 26.91 7.53 -4.34
CA ALA A 110 26.70 8.76 -5.09
C ALA A 110 25.34 9.41 -4.70
N ASP A 111 25.15 10.68 -5.02
CA ASP A 111 23.92 11.44 -4.76
C ASP A 111 23.47 11.42 -3.28
N HIS A 112 24.42 11.50 -2.33
CA HIS A 112 24.13 11.42 -0.89
C HIS A 112 23.33 10.20 -0.48
N GLY A 113 23.37 9.12 -1.26
CA GLY A 113 22.62 7.88 -1.02
C GLY A 113 21.13 8.00 -1.29
N PHE A 114 20.67 9.01 -2.05
CA PHE A 114 19.26 9.23 -2.36
C PHE A 114 18.57 7.98 -2.95
N ALA A 115 19.24 7.26 -3.85
CA ALA A 115 18.72 6.02 -4.43
C ALA A 115 18.42 4.95 -3.37
N TYR A 116 19.25 4.84 -2.34
CA TYR A 116 19.02 3.90 -1.24
C TYR A 116 17.83 4.29 -0.37
N VAL A 117 17.70 5.56 0.00
CA VAL A 117 16.56 5.99 0.82
C VAL A 117 15.26 5.93 0.04
N LYS A 118 15.29 6.16 -1.28
CA LYS A 118 14.15 5.95 -2.16
C LYS A 118 13.76 4.46 -2.24
N PHE A 119 14.73 3.58 -2.35
CA PHE A 119 14.48 2.13 -2.23
C PHE A 119 13.83 1.79 -0.89
N PHE A 120 14.37 2.31 0.23
CA PHE A 120 13.82 2.02 1.56
C PHE A 120 12.39 2.53 1.71
N LEU A 121 12.06 3.71 1.18
CA LEU A 121 10.69 4.22 1.14
C LEU A 121 9.77 3.25 0.36
N LEU A 122 10.14 2.89 -0.87
CA LEU A 122 9.34 2.04 -1.75
C LEU A 122 9.28 0.57 -1.29
N LEU A 123 10.30 0.09 -0.58
CA LEU A 123 10.21 -1.18 0.14
C LEU A 123 9.05 -1.20 1.12
N GLY A 124 8.82 -0.09 1.84
CA GLY A 124 7.69 0.03 2.74
C GLY A 124 6.34 -0.15 2.03
N PHE A 125 6.21 0.37 0.81
CA PHE A 125 5.03 0.18 -0.04
C PHE A 125 4.86 -1.28 -0.47
N ALA A 126 5.92 -1.90 -0.98
CA ALA A 126 5.92 -3.30 -1.39
C ALA A 126 5.58 -4.25 -0.23
N ALA A 127 6.17 -4.02 0.95
CA ALA A 127 5.97 -4.85 2.14
C ALA A 127 4.57 -4.68 2.76
N CYS A 128 3.82 -3.62 2.43
CA CYS A 128 2.42 -3.50 2.81
C CYS A 128 1.55 -4.63 2.21
N ILE A 129 1.88 -5.13 1.01
CA ILE A 129 1.07 -6.17 0.35
C ILE A 129 0.94 -7.43 1.21
N PRO A 130 2.03 -8.12 1.61
CA PRO A 130 1.91 -9.28 2.49
C PRO A 130 1.35 -8.94 3.87
N ALA A 131 1.64 -7.75 4.43
CA ALA A 131 1.10 -7.33 5.72
C ALA A 131 -0.44 -7.18 5.68
N ILE A 132 -1.01 -6.62 4.61
CA ILE A 132 -2.46 -6.53 4.37
C ILE A 132 -3.04 -7.94 4.28
N ILE A 133 -2.49 -8.81 3.42
CA ILE A 133 -2.98 -10.18 3.22
C ILE A 133 -2.92 -10.96 4.54
N SER A 134 -1.85 -10.78 5.33
CA SER A 134 -1.66 -11.37 6.64
C SER A 134 -2.85 -11.11 7.57
N GLY A 135 -3.34 -9.88 7.61
CA GLY A 135 -4.51 -9.48 8.40
C GLY A 135 -5.78 -10.27 8.03
N GLY A 136 -6.03 -10.47 6.74
CA GLY A 136 -7.21 -11.20 6.27
C GLY A 136 -7.17 -12.69 6.59
N VAL A 137 -5.99 -13.33 6.44
CA VAL A 137 -5.81 -14.77 6.64
C VAL A 137 -5.29 -15.14 8.05
N ALA A 138 -5.30 -14.19 8.97
CA ALA A 138 -4.80 -14.37 10.33
C ALA A 138 -5.40 -15.62 11.01
N GLU A 139 -4.61 -16.29 11.84
CA GLU A 139 -4.94 -17.52 12.56
C GLU A 139 -5.10 -18.81 11.71
N ARG A 140 -5.07 -18.73 10.36
CA ARG A 140 -5.30 -19.87 9.45
C ARG A 140 -4.11 -20.20 8.59
N SER A 141 -3.36 -19.20 8.14
CA SER A 141 -2.20 -19.39 7.30
C SER A 141 -1.02 -19.96 8.10
N LYS A 142 -0.31 -20.93 7.50
CA LYS A 142 0.95 -21.43 8.04
C LYS A 142 2.05 -20.41 7.75
N PHE A 143 2.96 -20.23 8.70
CA PHE A 143 4.06 -19.26 8.60
C PHE A 143 4.83 -19.33 7.28
N TRP A 144 5.35 -20.51 6.92
CA TRP A 144 6.14 -20.67 5.70
C TRP A 144 5.34 -20.49 4.40
N THR A 145 4.06 -20.87 4.40
CA THR A 145 3.19 -20.64 3.25
C THR A 145 2.96 -19.14 3.05
N ASN A 146 2.75 -18.43 4.14
CA ASN A 146 2.56 -16.97 4.10
C ASN A 146 3.84 -16.25 3.64
N ALA A 147 5.00 -16.64 4.20
CA ALA A 147 6.30 -16.09 3.80
C ALA A 147 6.61 -16.32 2.31
N LEU A 148 6.32 -17.51 1.80
CA LEU A 148 6.52 -17.83 0.38
C LEU A 148 5.57 -17.03 -0.52
N ALA A 149 4.28 -16.97 -0.18
CA ALA A 149 3.30 -16.20 -0.94
C ALA A 149 3.64 -14.72 -0.94
N GLY A 150 3.98 -14.15 0.23
CA GLY A 150 4.43 -12.76 0.35
C GLY A 150 5.68 -12.47 -0.50
N SER A 151 6.65 -13.40 -0.51
CA SER A 151 7.84 -13.29 -1.36
C SER A 151 7.49 -13.26 -2.85
N ILE A 152 6.52 -14.05 -3.31
CA ILE A 152 6.06 -14.02 -4.70
C ILE A 152 5.35 -12.69 -5.01
N PHE A 153 4.51 -12.22 -4.11
CA PHE A 153 3.80 -10.95 -4.31
C PHE A 153 4.76 -9.76 -4.37
N VAL A 154 5.73 -9.69 -3.46
CA VAL A 154 6.71 -8.60 -3.40
C VAL A 154 7.80 -8.71 -4.47
N GLY A 155 8.13 -9.93 -4.90
CA GLY A 155 9.17 -10.16 -5.90
C GLY A 155 8.70 -10.09 -7.34
N LEU A 156 7.41 -10.31 -7.60
CA LEU A 156 6.89 -10.42 -8.97
C LEU A 156 5.58 -9.65 -9.20
N VAL A 157 4.51 -9.96 -8.45
CA VAL A 157 3.17 -9.42 -8.75
C VAL A 157 3.12 -7.92 -8.57
N TYR A 158 3.47 -7.44 -7.37
CA TYR A 158 3.49 -6.02 -7.05
C TYR A 158 4.49 -5.24 -7.94
N PRO A 159 5.74 -5.68 -8.15
CA PRO A 159 6.68 -4.98 -9.01
C PRO A 159 6.25 -4.83 -10.46
N LEU A 160 5.49 -5.77 -11.01
CA LEU A 160 4.93 -5.63 -12.35
C LEU A 160 3.85 -4.54 -12.39
N ILE A 161 2.99 -4.46 -11.38
CA ILE A 161 1.98 -3.41 -11.26
C ILE A 161 2.65 -2.06 -11.00
N GLU A 162 3.55 -1.99 -10.02
CA GLU A 162 4.32 -0.79 -9.70
C GLU A 162 5.08 -0.26 -10.92
N GLY A 163 5.78 -1.16 -11.62
CA GLY A 163 6.53 -0.84 -12.82
C GLY A 163 5.66 -0.31 -13.96
N SER A 164 4.43 -0.81 -14.08
CA SER A 164 3.48 -0.40 -15.12
C SER A 164 2.82 0.95 -14.83
N LEU A 165 2.66 1.32 -13.56
CA LEU A 165 1.92 2.51 -13.16
C LEU A 165 2.83 3.64 -12.67
N TRP A 166 3.93 3.33 -11.98
CA TRP A 166 4.84 4.31 -11.36
C TRP A 166 6.30 4.19 -11.80
N GLY A 167 6.64 3.16 -12.55
CA GLY A 167 8.03 2.80 -12.80
C GLY A 167 8.39 2.63 -14.27
N ARG A 168 9.23 1.64 -14.50
CA ARG A 168 9.93 1.41 -15.77
C ARG A 168 9.03 1.31 -17.01
N PHE A 169 7.79 0.84 -16.86
CA PHE A 169 6.88 0.57 -17.97
C PHE A 169 5.73 1.59 -18.03
N SER A 170 5.69 2.61 -17.16
CA SER A 170 4.57 3.54 -17.06
C SER A 170 4.36 4.37 -18.34
N ASP A 171 5.42 4.74 -19.05
CA ASP A 171 5.34 5.59 -20.25
C ASP A 171 4.49 4.99 -21.37
N THR A 172 4.34 3.69 -21.45
CA THR A 172 3.56 3.03 -22.50
C THR A 172 2.06 3.00 -22.22
N LEU A 173 1.66 2.94 -20.97
CA LEU A 173 0.26 2.76 -20.56
C LEU A 173 -0.27 3.93 -19.75
N ALA A 174 0.30 4.16 -18.59
CA ALA A 174 -0.24 5.02 -17.54
C ALA A 174 0.39 6.41 -17.48
N GLY A 175 1.58 6.60 -18.05
CA GLY A 175 2.32 7.85 -18.01
C GLY A 175 1.77 8.95 -18.91
N ALA A 176 2.40 10.11 -18.87
CA ALA A 176 1.95 11.32 -19.56
C ALA A 176 1.88 11.19 -21.09
N THR A 177 2.66 10.31 -21.69
CA THR A 177 2.67 10.00 -23.13
C THR A 177 2.00 8.68 -23.46
N GLY A 178 1.50 7.96 -22.45
CA GLY A 178 0.89 6.65 -22.59
C GLY A 178 -0.47 6.66 -23.27
N TRP A 179 -0.98 5.46 -23.53
CA TRP A 179 -2.29 5.26 -24.20
C TRP A 179 -3.45 5.95 -23.47
N LEU A 180 -3.45 5.95 -22.13
CA LEU A 180 -4.52 6.59 -21.34
C LEU A 180 -4.53 8.09 -21.54
N ALA A 181 -3.37 8.75 -21.49
CA ALA A 181 -3.27 10.20 -21.68
C ALA A 181 -3.67 10.63 -23.08
N THR A 182 -3.27 9.88 -24.12
CA THR A 182 -3.62 10.17 -25.51
C THR A 182 -5.08 9.90 -25.81
N THR A 183 -5.71 8.92 -25.13
CA THR A 183 -7.11 8.55 -25.39
C THR A 183 -8.09 9.37 -24.56
N PHE A 184 -7.79 9.64 -23.30
CA PHE A 184 -8.72 10.24 -22.33
C PHE A 184 -8.27 11.61 -21.81
N GLY A 185 -7.20 12.17 -22.37
CA GLY A 185 -6.74 13.53 -22.08
C GLY A 185 -5.89 13.69 -20.82
N ALA A 186 -5.71 12.64 -20.02
CA ALA A 186 -4.82 12.64 -18.85
C ALA A 186 -4.33 11.23 -18.49
N PRO A 187 -3.12 11.10 -17.91
CA PRO A 187 -2.60 9.82 -17.43
C PRO A 187 -3.40 9.29 -16.24
N PHE A 188 -3.07 8.05 -15.84
CA PHE A 188 -3.50 7.54 -14.56
C PHE A 188 -2.71 8.22 -13.43
N HIS A 189 -3.42 8.58 -12.37
CA HIS A 189 -2.83 9.22 -11.20
C HIS A 189 -3.14 8.43 -9.92
N ASP A 190 -2.13 8.02 -9.23
CA ASP A 190 -2.21 7.40 -7.89
C ASP A 190 -0.99 7.86 -7.09
N TYR A 191 -1.14 8.96 -6.36
CA TYR A 191 -0.03 9.69 -5.74
C TYR A 191 0.75 8.85 -4.72
N ALA A 192 0.03 8.15 -3.84
CA ALA A 192 0.63 7.38 -2.77
C ALA A 192 0.04 5.95 -2.63
N GLY A 193 -0.64 5.42 -3.64
CA GLY A 193 -0.95 3.99 -3.71
C GLY A 193 -2.29 3.54 -3.17
N SER A 194 -3.37 4.34 -3.30
CA SER A 194 -4.72 3.79 -3.07
C SER A 194 -4.95 2.52 -3.90
N VAL A 195 -4.57 2.55 -5.18
CA VAL A 195 -4.74 1.42 -6.10
C VAL A 195 -3.50 0.53 -6.09
N VAL A 196 -2.33 1.10 -6.39
CA VAL A 196 -1.07 0.36 -6.58
C VAL A 196 -0.67 -0.46 -5.35
N VAL A 197 -1.03 -0.01 -4.13
CA VAL A 197 -0.70 -0.71 -2.89
C VAL A 197 -1.95 -1.30 -2.25
N HIS A 198 -2.90 -0.46 -1.88
CA HIS A 198 -4.00 -0.90 -1.03
C HIS A 198 -5.03 -1.73 -1.79
N ALA A 199 -5.49 -1.31 -2.97
CA ALA A 199 -6.39 -2.13 -3.77
C ALA A 199 -5.72 -3.47 -4.13
N VAL A 200 -4.48 -3.45 -4.62
CA VAL A 200 -3.73 -4.69 -4.91
C VAL A 200 -3.68 -5.62 -3.70
N GLY A 201 -3.26 -5.13 -2.53
CA GLY A 201 -3.18 -5.94 -1.31
C GLY A 201 -4.53 -6.52 -0.88
N GLY A 202 -5.57 -5.70 -0.88
CA GLY A 202 -6.92 -6.10 -0.46
C GLY A 202 -7.57 -7.09 -1.45
N TRP A 203 -7.43 -6.87 -2.76
CA TRP A 203 -7.97 -7.80 -3.77
C TRP A 203 -7.18 -9.11 -3.87
N LEU A 204 -5.89 -9.13 -3.57
CA LEU A 204 -5.12 -10.36 -3.41
C LEU A 204 -5.48 -11.12 -2.13
N ALA A 205 -5.88 -10.40 -1.08
CA ALA A 205 -6.31 -11.01 0.19
C ALA A 205 -7.63 -11.77 0.04
N LEU A 206 -8.61 -11.25 -0.70
CA LEU A 206 -9.94 -11.84 -0.82
C LEU A 206 -9.92 -13.32 -1.29
N PRO A 207 -9.29 -13.68 -2.41
CA PRO A 207 -9.22 -15.09 -2.83
C PRO A 207 -8.44 -15.94 -1.80
N ALA A 208 -7.41 -15.42 -1.15
CA ALA A 208 -6.69 -16.16 -0.11
C ALA A 208 -7.59 -16.45 1.11
N ILE A 209 -8.41 -15.48 1.53
CA ILE A 209 -9.40 -15.63 2.60
C ILE A 209 -10.43 -16.71 2.23
N MET A 210 -10.97 -16.63 1.01
CA MET A 210 -11.99 -17.60 0.52
C MET A 210 -11.42 -19.01 0.41
N LEU A 211 -10.20 -19.17 -0.09
CA LEU A 211 -9.55 -20.49 -0.23
C LEU A 211 -9.23 -21.14 1.10
N LEU A 212 -8.83 -20.35 2.11
CA LEU A 212 -8.53 -20.86 3.45
C LEU A 212 -9.79 -21.12 4.27
N GLY A 213 -10.90 -20.54 3.89
CA GLY A 213 -12.19 -20.65 4.58
C GLY A 213 -12.23 -19.95 5.94
N ALA A 214 -13.27 -20.17 6.71
CA ALA A 214 -13.46 -19.56 8.01
C ALA A 214 -12.62 -20.22 9.11
N ARG A 215 -12.25 -19.43 10.13
CA ARG A 215 -11.64 -19.95 11.36
C ARG A 215 -12.54 -20.97 12.04
N LEU A 216 -11.95 -21.99 12.63
CA LEU A 216 -12.70 -23.04 13.33
C LEU A 216 -13.71 -22.43 14.33
N LYS A 217 -14.98 -22.82 14.19
CA LYS A 217 -16.12 -22.35 15.01
C LYS A 217 -16.47 -20.85 14.86
N ARG A 218 -15.99 -20.18 13.80
CA ARG A 218 -16.26 -18.74 13.58
C ARG A 218 -17.76 -18.43 13.53
N TYR A 219 -18.54 -19.27 12.84
CA TYR A 219 -19.98 -19.07 12.62
C TYR A 219 -20.87 -20.00 13.46
N GLU A 220 -20.27 -20.92 14.24
CA GLU A 220 -21.02 -21.82 15.13
C GLU A 220 -21.23 -21.20 16.52
N THR A 221 -20.31 -20.38 16.97
CA THR A 221 -20.33 -19.77 18.30
C THR A 221 -19.86 -18.32 18.22
N ASN A 222 -20.47 -17.42 19.00
CA ASN A 222 -20.02 -16.02 19.14
C ASN A 222 -18.69 -15.89 19.92
N SER A 223 -17.85 -16.92 19.91
CA SER A 223 -16.68 -17.03 20.77
C SER A 223 -15.39 -16.35 20.23
N ILE A 224 -15.37 -15.96 18.95
CA ILE A 224 -14.20 -15.31 18.36
C ILE A 224 -14.41 -13.80 18.41
N LYS A 225 -13.89 -13.19 19.47
CA LYS A 225 -13.92 -11.74 19.70
C LYS A 225 -12.50 -11.18 19.54
N VAL A 226 -12.43 -9.87 19.27
CA VAL A 226 -11.21 -9.07 19.38
C VAL A 226 -10.57 -9.30 20.75
N SER A 227 -9.29 -9.68 20.79
CA SER A 227 -8.64 -10.10 22.03
C SER A 227 -8.17 -8.94 22.89
N SER A 228 -7.85 -7.79 22.29
CA SER A 228 -7.33 -6.63 22.99
C SER A 228 -7.58 -5.33 22.23
N ILE A 229 -8.58 -4.58 22.64
CA ILE A 229 -8.83 -3.24 22.09
C ILE A 229 -7.62 -2.29 22.29
N PRO A 230 -6.91 -2.28 23.46
CA PRO A 230 -5.73 -1.44 23.61
C PRO A 230 -4.63 -1.72 22.58
N PHE A 231 -4.33 -2.98 22.24
CA PHE A 231 -3.36 -3.29 21.18
C PHE A 231 -3.87 -2.93 19.79
N LEU A 232 -5.15 -3.15 19.51
CA LEU A 232 -5.78 -2.72 18.25
C LEU A 232 -5.66 -1.20 18.10
N ALA A 233 -5.98 -0.44 19.14
CA ALA A 233 -5.87 1.02 19.16
C ALA A 233 -4.41 1.49 18.97
N LEU A 234 -3.45 0.87 19.67
CA LEU A 234 -2.02 1.17 19.51
C LEU A 234 -1.57 0.92 18.07
N GLY A 235 -1.98 -0.21 17.48
CA GLY A 235 -1.72 -0.53 16.08
C GLY A 235 -2.27 0.53 15.13
N SER A 236 -3.55 0.89 15.30
CA SER A 236 -4.19 1.94 14.50
C SER A 236 -3.47 3.28 14.58
N TRP A 237 -3.14 3.76 15.79
CA TRP A 237 -2.40 5.02 15.96
C TRP A 237 -1.01 4.99 15.34
N THR A 238 -0.28 3.88 15.48
CA THR A 238 1.03 3.71 14.85
C THR A 238 0.92 3.70 13.33
N LEU A 239 -0.11 3.05 12.78
CA LEU A 239 -0.44 3.08 11.36
C LEU A 239 -0.74 4.51 10.89
N ILE A 240 -1.57 5.26 11.62
CA ILE A 240 -1.92 6.65 11.30
C ILE A 240 -0.65 7.52 11.22
N VAL A 241 0.24 7.44 12.21
CA VAL A 241 1.50 8.20 12.18
C VAL A 241 2.35 7.82 10.96
N GLY A 242 2.50 6.53 10.68
CA GLY A 242 3.25 6.04 9.53
C GLY A 242 2.65 6.48 8.19
N TRP A 243 1.33 6.65 8.14
CA TRP A 243 0.64 7.10 6.93
C TRP A 243 1.01 8.52 6.51
N PHE A 244 1.35 9.40 7.44
CA PHE A 244 1.90 10.71 7.08
C PHE A 244 3.28 10.58 6.42
N GLY A 245 4.11 9.63 6.85
CA GLY A 245 5.32 9.25 6.11
C GLY A 245 5.01 8.70 4.73
N PHE A 246 3.99 7.86 4.63
CA PHE A 246 3.55 7.24 3.38
C PHE A 246 3.04 8.29 2.37
N ASN A 247 2.10 9.13 2.77
CA ASN A 247 1.50 10.14 1.87
C ASN A 247 2.41 11.34 1.66
N VAL A 248 2.85 12.03 2.73
CA VAL A 248 3.56 13.31 2.61
C VAL A 248 4.90 13.14 1.91
N MET A 249 5.67 12.09 2.26
CA MET A 249 6.99 11.87 1.68
C MET A 249 6.94 11.26 0.27
N SER A 250 5.77 10.84 -0.22
CA SER A 250 5.57 10.51 -1.64
C SER A 250 5.79 11.73 -2.58
N ALA A 251 5.81 12.94 -2.05
CA ALA A 251 6.26 14.14 -2.76
C ALA A 251 7.66 13.98 -3.38
N GLY A 252 8.51 13.14 -2.80
CA GLY A 252 9.86 12.88 -3.28
C GLY A 252 10.87 13.99 -2.98
N SER A 253 10.40 15.20 -2.66
CA SER A 253 11.26 16.33 -2.27
C SER A 253 10.54 17.24 -1.27
N ILE A 254 11.33 18.02 -0.53
CA ILE A 254 10.82 18.95 0.48
C ILE A 254 10.09 20.15 -0.16
N GLU A 255 10.39 20.46 -1.42
CA GLU A 255 9.81 21.57 -2.19
C GLU A 255 8.44 21.24 -2.77
N ALA A 256 8.09 19.94 -2.86
CA ALA A 256 6.82 19.51 -3.39
C ALA A 256 5.67 19.72 -2.38
N ILE A 257 4.43 19.43 -2.78
CA ILE A 257 3.15 19.82 -2.17
C ILE A 257 2.87 19.14 -0.81
N SER A 258 3.87 19.05 0.06
CA SER A 258 3.78 18.29 1.33
C SER A 258 2.71 18.84 2.29
N GLY A 259 2.48 20.15 2.33
CA GLY A 259 1.47 20.79 3.20
C GLY A 259 0.03 20.43 2.79
N LEU A 260 -0.28 20.45 1.50
CA LEU A 260 -1.59 20.06 0.98
C LEU A 260 -1.86 18.57 1.24
N VAL A 261 -0.87 17.71 0.97
CA VAL A 261 -0.99 16.27 1.21
C VAL A 261 -1.23 15.95 2.68
N ALA A 262 -0.54 16.64 3.57
CA ALA A 262 -0.72 16.45 5.02
C ALA A 262 -2.14 16.81 5.47
N ILE A 263 -2.66 17.97 5.05
CA ILE A 263 -4.02 18.39 5.45
C ILE A 263 -5.09 17.50 4.81
N ASN A 264 -4.95 17.09 3.57
CA ASN A 264 -5.88 16.19 2.90
C ASN A 264 -5.90 14.80 3.55
N SER A 265 -4.74 14.28 3.94
CA SER A 265 -4.64 13.04 4.71
C SER A 265 -5.36 13.14 6.05
N LEU A 266 -5.16 14.25 6.78
CA LEU A 266 -5.84 14.51 8.04
C LEU A 266 -7.36 14.60 7.88
N MET A 267 -7.84 15.34 6.88
CA MET A 267 -9.27 15.52 6.63
C MET A 267 -9.95 14.21 6.27
N ALA A 268 -9.36 13.40 5.40
CA ALA A 268 -9.90 12.10 5.04
C ALA A 268 -9.89 11.11 6.22
N MET A 269 -8.82 11.09 7.02
CA MET A 269 -8.73 10.31 8.24
C MET A 269 -9.89 10.64 9.21
N VAL A 270 -10.13 11.93 9.45
CA VAL A 270 -11.21 12.40 10.33
C VAL A 270 -12.58 12.03 9.75
N GLY A 271 -12.78 12.24 8.44
CA GLY A 271 -14.01 11.85 7.76
C GLY A 271 -14.32 10.37 7.92
N GLY A 272 -13.34 9.50 7.68
CA GLY A 272 -13.47 8.05 7.85
C GLY A 272 -13.76 7.64 9.30
N THR A 273 -13.05 8.24 10.26
CA THR A 273 -13.25 7.99 11.69
C THR A 273 -14.67 8.31 12.14
N ILE A 274 -15.14 9.53 11.84
CA ILE A 274 -16.46 10.00 12.28
C ILE A 274 -17.56 9.16 11.63
N THR A 275 -17.47 8.87 10.35
CA THR A 275 -18.48 8.07 9.66
C THR A 275 -18.51 6.64 10.18
N ALA A 276 -17.35 6.00 10.37
CA ALA A 276 -17.29 4.67 10.96
C ALA A 276 -17.90 4.65 12.38
N MET A 277 -17.61 5.66 13.21
CA MET A 277 -18.20 5.81 14.54
C MET A 277 -19.75 5.87 14.49
N LEU A 278 -20.28 6.69 13.60
CA LEU A 278 -21.74 6.87 13.49
C LEU A 278 -22.43 5.62 12.95
N VAL A 279 -21.91 5.02 11.88
CA VAL A 279 -22.50 3.86 11.21
C VAL A 279 -22.40 2.60 12.08
N SER A 280 -21.26 2.38 12.75
CA SER A 280 -21.03 1.21 13.61
C SER A 280 -21.60 1.36 15.04
N LYS A 281 -22.23 2.48 15.35
CA LYS A 281 -22.71 2.78 16.71
C LYS A 281 -21.60 2.77 17.75
N ASN A 282 -20.45 3.36 17.39
CA ASN A 282 -19.28 3.51 18.24
C ASN A 282 -18.57 2.18 18.60
N ASP A 283 -18.60 1.19 17.70
CA ASP A 283 -17.75 0.00 17.87
C ASP A 283 -16.28 0.38 17.73
N ALA A 284 -15.45 0.03 18.71
CA ALA A 284 -14.06 0.45 18.77
C ALA A 284 -13.22 -0.10 17.59
N GLY A 285 -13.50 -1.33 17.13
CA GLY A 285 -12.82 -1.92 15.99
C GLY A 285 -13.08 -1.13 14.71
N PHE A 286 -14.33 -0.79 14.47
CA PHE A 286 -14.70 0.01 13.30
C PHE A 286 -14.20 1.46 13.39
N VAL A 287 -14.26 2.10 14.55
CA VAL A 287 -13.78 3.48 14.72
C VAL A 287 -12.29 3.60 14.38
N HIS A 288 -11.47 2.71 14.93
CA HIS A 288 -10.04 2.71 14.68
C HIS A 288 -9.67 2.38 13.22
N ASN A 289 -10.35 1.42 12.60
CA ASN A 289 -10.13 1.08 11.20
C ASN A 289 -10.79 2.08 10.24
N GLY A 290 -11.81 2.82 10.67
CA GLY A 290 -12.41 3.91 9.89
C GLY A 290 -11.43 5.04 9.58
N ALA A 291 -10.54 5.35 10.53
CA ALA A 291 -9.43 6.28 10.29
C ALA A 291 -8.52 5.79 9.15
N LEU A 292 -8.20 4.49 9.16
CA LEU A 292 -7.37 3.87 8.14
C LEU A 292 -8.09 3.81 6.79
N ALA A 293 -9.40 3.57 6.76
CA ALA A 293 -10.19 3.59 5.53
C ALA A 293 -10.12 4.95 4.82
N GLY A 294 -10.24 6.04 5.59
CA GLY A 294 -10.06 7.40 5.06
C GLY A 294 -8.67 7.63 4.49
N LEU A 295 -7.64 7.18 5.21
CA LEU A 295 -6.25 7.29 4.78
C LEU A 295 -5.94 6.46 3.52
N VAL A 296 -6.47 5.24 3.43
CA VAL A 296 -6.39 4.40 2.22
C VAL A 296 -6.98 5.11 1.01
N ALA A 297 -8.19 5.65 1.15
CA ALA A 297 -8.90 6.25 0.03
C ALA A 297 -8.26 7.57 -0.45
N VAL A 298 -7.64 8.34 0.44
CA VAL A 298 -7.04 9.61 0.06
C VAL A 298 -5.68 9.49 -0.62
N CYS A 299 -5.00 8.34 -0.50
CA CYS A 299 -3.65 8.14 -1.05
C CYS A 299 -3.55 8.50 -2.53
N ALA A 300 -4.58 8.19 -3.35
CA ALA A 300 -4.53 8.43 -4.79
C ALA A 300 -4.53 9.90 -5.17
N GLY A 301 -5.19 10.76 -4.40
CA GLY A 301 -5.39 12.16 -4.79
C GLY A 301 -5.11 13.15 -3.66
N SER A 302 -4.32 12.78 -2.67
CA SER A 302 -3.99 13.66 -1.55
C SER A 302 -3.28 14.95 -1.97
N ASP A 303 -2.59 14.94 -3.10
CA ASP A 303 -1.94 16.08 -3.76
C ASP A 303 -2.88 16.91 -4.66
N LEU A 304 -4.07 16.37 -4.97
CA LEU A 304 -5.01 16.96 -5.93
C LEU A 304 -6.23 17.62 -5.28
N TYR A 305 -6.69 17.10 -4.15
CA TYR A 305 -7.99 17.47 -3.60
C TYR A 305 -7.99 18.83 -2.92
N HIS A 306 -9.13 19.51 -3.01
CA HIS A 306 -9.48 20.51 -2.01
C HIS A 306 -9.72 19.79 -0.66
N PRO A 307 -9.32 20.35 0.51
CA PRO A 307 -9.48 19.69 1.81
C PRO A 307 -10.90 19.24 2.15
N VAL A 308 -11.92 19.97 1.69
CA VAL A 308 -13.33 19.56 1.86
C VAL A 308 -13.63 18.30 1.04
N SER A 309 -13.09 18.18 -0.17
CA SER A 309 -13.24 16.99 -1.00
C SER A 309 -12.51 15.79 -0.36
N ALA A 310 -11.34 15.99 0.22
CA ALA A 310 -10.64 14.96 0.97
C ALA A 310 -11.46 14.45 2.17
N LEU A 311 -12.14 15.36 2.90
CA LEU A 311 -13.07 14.99 3.96
C LEU A 311 -14.20 14.08 3.43
N VAL A 312 -14.81 14.46 2.28
CA VAL A 312 -15.89 13.67 1.65
C VAL A 312 -15.38 12.30 1.21
N VAL A 313 -14.19 12.22 0.63
CA VAL A 313 -13.55 10.95 0.24
C VAL A 313 -13.41 10.02 1.45
N GLY A 314 -12.97 10.56 2.58
CA GLY A 314 -12.86 9.82 3.84
C GLY A 314 -14.21 9.40 4.41
N VAL A 315 -15.22 10.29 4.39
CA VAL A 315 -16.59 9.99 4.83
C VAL A 315 -17.17 8.79 4.08
N VAL A 316 -17.03 8.77 2.76
CA VAL A 316 -17.48 7.65 1.92
C VAL A 316 -16.72 6.37 2.25
N ALA A 317 -15.38 6.46 2.38
CA ALA A 317 -14.54 5.30 2.70
C ALA A 317 -14.91 4.66 4.05
N GLY A 318 -15.11 5.48 5.10
CA GLY A 318 -15.53 4.97 6.41
C GLY A 318 -16.87 4.25 6.37
N GLY A 319 -17.84 4.77 5.61
CA GLY A 319 -19.15 4.13 5.40
C GLY A 319 -19.05 2.82 4.61
N LEU A 320 -18.30 2.81 3.50
CA LEU A 320 -18.05 1.62 2.68
C LEU A 320 -17.38 0.51 3.49
N PHE A 321 -16.36 0.86 4.26
CA PHE A 321 -15.66 -0.09 5.11
C PHE A 321 -16.60 -0.80 6.08
N VAL A 322 -17.37 -0.05 6.88
CA VAL A 322 -18.29 -0.65 7.87
C VAL A 322 -19.34 -1.51 7.19
N PHE A 323 -20.00 -0.96 6.15
CA PHE A 323 -21.10 -1.66 5.46
C PHE A 323 -20.64 -2.96 4.81
N LEU A 324 -19.47 -2.94 4.13
CA LEU A 324 -18.97 -4.12 3.45
C LEU A 324 -18.37 -5.14 4.40
N PHE A 325 -17.68 -4.73 5.45
CA PHE A 325 -17.15 -5.66 6.45
C PHE A 325 -18.27 -6.40 7.18
N GLU A 326 -19.35 -5.71 7.55
CA GLU A 326 -20.53 -6.37 8.08
C GLU A 326 -21.18 -7.30 7.05
N THR A 327 -21.27 -6.87 5.79
CA THR A 327 -21.89 -7.65 4.73
C THR A 327 -21.10 -8.93 4.45
N GLU A 328 -19.77 -8.85 4.28
CA GLU A 328 -18.96 -10.02 4.02
C GLU A 328 -18.96 -10.99 5.20
N THR A 329 -18.85 -10.46 6.42
CA THR A 329 -18.77 -11.29 7.63
C THR A 329 -20.10 -11.92 7.98
N VAL A 330 -21.21 -11.16 7.93
CA VAL A 330 -22.53 -11.62 8.40
C VAL A 330 -23.33 -12.30 7.30
N LYS A 331 -23.39 -11.69 6.09
CA LYS A 331 -24.24 -12.19 5.01
C LYS A 331 -23.53 -13.22 4.15
N TRP A 332 -22.27 -12.96 3.76
CA TRP A 332 -21.51 -13.86 2.90
C TRP A 332 -20.73 -14.92 3.68
N GLN A 333 -20.62 -14.76 5.00
CA GLN A 333 -19.83 -15.65 5.87
C GLN A 333 -18.38 -15.82 5.41
N VAL A 334 -17.80 -14.76 4.88
CA VAL A 334 -16.38 -14.67 4.56
C VAL A 334 -15.64 -14.17 5.81
N ASP A 335 -14.75 -14.99 6.35
CA ASP A 335 -14.03 -14.68 7.59
C ASP A 335 -12.75 -13.87 7.30
N ASP A 336 -12.92 -12.63 6.89
CA ASP A 336 -11.84 -11.63 6.84
C ASP A 336 -11.58 -11.12 8.26
N VAL A 337 -10.42 -11.45 8.83
CA VAL A 337 -10.22 -11.24 10.29
C VAL A 337 -10.18 -9.76 10.65
N LEU A 338 -9.54 -8.94 9.84
CA LEU A 338 -9.37 -7.51 10.05
C LEU A 338 -10.19 -6.65 9.06
N GLY A 339 -10.98 -7.27 8.18
CA GLY A 339 -11.71 -6.56 7.14
C GLY A 339 -10.80 -5.95 6.10
N VAL A 340 -9.74 -6.67 5.70
CA VAL A 340 -8.72 -6.10 4.81
C VAL A 340 -9.22 -5.92 3.39
N TRP A 341 -10.15 -6.75 2.92
CA TRP A 341 -10.75 -6.55 1.62
C TRP A 341 -11.60 -5.26 1.56
N PRO A 342 -12.57 -5.01 2.44
CA PRO A 342 -13.29 -3.74 2.40
C PRO A 342 -12.40 -2.54 2.74
N LEU A 343 -11.45 -2.70 3.70
CA LEU A 343 -10.58 -1.62 4.13
C LEU A 343 -9.58 -1.19 3.06
N HIS A 344 -8.86 -2.14 2.48
CA HIS A 344 -7.79 -1.85 1.51
C HIS A 344 -8.26 -2.05 0.07
N GLY A 345 -8.93 -3.17 -0.24
CA GLY A 345 -9.38 -3.49 -1.59
C GLY A 345 -10.42 -2.50 -2.11
N VAL A 346 -11.52 -2.35 -1.36
CA VAL A 346 -12.63 -1.49 -1.82
C VAL A 346 -12.36 -0.02 -1.57
N CYS A 347 -11.86 0.36 -0.38
CA CYS A 347 -11.52 1.77 -0.14
C CYS A 347 -10.34 2.25 -1.00
N GLY A 348 -9.40 1.36 -1.36
CA GLY A 348 -8.34 1.66 -2.33
C GLY A 348 -8.89 1.90 -3.73
N ALA A 349 -9.77 1.03 -4.21
CA ALA A 349 -10.47 1.23 -5.48
C ALA A 349 -11.32 2.51 -5.49
N TRP A 350 -12.04 2.79 -4.39
CA TRP A 350 -12.73 4.06 -4.21
C TRP A 350 -11.77 5.25 -4.33
N GLY A 351 -10.59 5.19 -3.70
CA GLY A 351 -9.58 6.24 -3.80
C GLY A 351 -9.13 6.52 -5.22
N GLY A 352 -8.86 5.46 -6.00
CA GLY A 352 -8.54 5.59 -7.43
C GLY A 352 -9.64 6.29 -8.23
N ILE A 353 -10.89 5.90 -8.03
CA ILE A 353 -12.05 6.54 -8.70
C ILE A 353 -12.24 7.97 -8.20
N ALA A 354 -12.12 8.22 -6.89
CA ALA A 354 -12.26 9.53 -6.28
C ALA A 354 -11.25 10.55 -6.83
N ALA A 355 -10.01 10.11 -7.15
CA ALA A 355 -9.01 10.97 -7.78
C ALA A 355 -9.52 11.54 -9.14
N GLY A 356 -10.19 10.72 -9.93
CA GLY A 356 -10.80 11.15 -11.19
C GLY A 356 -12.01 12.08 -11.03
N ILE A 357 -12.66 12.07 -9.88
CA ILE A 357 -13.81 12.94 -9.59
C ILE A 357 -13.33 14.23 -8.93
N PHE A 358 -12.75 14.15 -7.76
CA PHE A 358 -12.43 15.29 -6.90
C PHE A 358 -11.10 15.98 -7.23
N GLY A 359 -10.24 15.33 -8.03
CA GLY A 359 -9.02 15.94 -8.55
C GLY A 359 -9.27 16.98 -9.64
N GLN A 360 -10.48 17.02 -10.23
CA GLN A 360 -10.81 17.95 -11.30
C GLN A 360 -10.93 19.41 -10.82
N SER A 361 -10.43 20.37 -11.62
CA SER A 361 -10.47 21.79 -11.30
C SER A 361 -11.89 22.32 -11.10
N ALA A 362 -12.88 21.75 -11.80
CA ALA A 362 -14.29 22.11 -11.65
C ALA A 362 -14.86 21.85 -10.24
N LEU A 363 -14.22 20.95 -9.47
CA LEU A 363 -14.57 20.65 -8.08
C LEU A 363 -13.54 21.20 -7.08
N GLY A 364 -12.73 22.16 -7.50
CA GLY A 364 -11.71 22.81 -6.68
C GLY A 364 -10.41 21.99 -6.53
N GLY A 365 -10.24 20.94 -7.32
CA GLY A 365 -8.99 20.17 -7.37
C GLY A 365 -7.94 20.83 -8.26
N VAL A 366 -6.72 20.30 -8.24
CA VAL A 366 -5.57 20.82 -9.02
C VAL A 366 -5.79 20.62 -10.53
N GLY A 367 -6.53 19.59 -10.94
CA GLY A 367 -6.73 19.22 -12.34
C GLY A 367 -5.70 18.20 -12.84
N GLY A 368 -5.63 18.04 -14.16
CA GLY A 368 -4.69 17.11 -14.80
C GLY A 368 -5.05 15.62 -14.67
N VAL A 369 -6.30 15.30 -14.31
CA VAL A 369 -6.82 13.94 -14.16
C VAL A 369 -8.01 13.68 -15.05
N SER A 370 -8.18 12.42 -15.47
CA SER A 370 -9.33 11.95 -16.23
C SER A 370 -10.09 10.89 -15.43
N PHE A 371 -11.40 11.08 -15.30
CA PHE A 371 -12.26 10.09 -14.66
C PHE A 371 -12.15 8.70 -15.34
N PHE A 372 -12.10 8.67 -16.66
CA PHE A 372 -12.04 7.42 -17.41
C PHE A 372 -10.68 6.72 -17.25
N SER A 373 -9.57 7.46 -17.25
CA SER A 373 -8.25 6.87 -16.98
C SER A 373 -8.21 6.24 -15.60
N GLN A 374 -8.75 6.92 -14.58
CA GLN A 374 -8.82 6.42 -13.21
C GLN A 374 -9.72 5.18 -13.10
N LEU A 375 -10.91 5.21 -13.71
CA LEU A 375 -11.86 4.11 -13.67
C LEU A 375 -11.30 2.83 -14.32
N ILE A 376 -10.70 2.99 -15.53
CA ILE A 376 -10.17 1.85 -16.30
C ILE A 376 -9.01 1.18 -15.55
N VAL A 377 -8.03 1.96 -15.08
CA VAL A 377 -6.87 1.37 -14.38
C VAL A 377 -7.28 0.79 -13.04
N THR A 378 -8.12 1.50 -12.27
CA THR A 378 -8.63 0.97 -11.00
C THR A 378 -9.39 -0.34 -11.19
N GLY A 379 -10.13 -0.49 -12.28
CA GLY A 379 -10.85 -1.73 -12.58
C GLY A 379 -10.00 -2.84 -13.20
N ALA A 380 -8.82 -2.51 -13.74
CA ALA A 380 -7.91 -3.47 -14.36
C ALA A 380 -6.89 -4.05 -13.35
N VAL A 381 -6.57 -3.31 -12.31
CA VAL A 381 -5.67 -3.70 -11.22
C VAL A 381 -6.44 -4.47 -10.14
#